data_90641a3e71432367a909204b46dc900b
#
_entry.id   90641a3e71432367a909204b46dc900b
#
_cell.length_a   1.000
_cell.length_b   1.000
_cell.length_c   1.000
_cell.angle_alpha   90.00
_cell.angle_beta   90.00
_cell.angle_gamma   90.00
#
_symmetry.space_group_name_H-M   'P 1'
#
loop_
_entity.id
_entity.type
_entity.pdbx_description
1 polymer ?
#
loop_
_entity_poly.entity_id
_entity_poly.type
_entity_poly.pdbx_seq_one_letter_code
_entity_poly.pdbx_strand_id
1 'polypeptide(L)'
;MYIPPFTISTNAINLIAEISAQIERYAIRLEQSAGLRLRKANRVRTIHSSLAIEGNMLSEDEVKDIIDGKTVMAPLRQIQEVKNAIKTYELYEKLNPFDVNDLLKAHGTMMMALTDDAGKFRRGGVGVFSEERLVHMAPPADRVPFLIDDLFEWLKPVSYTHLTLPT
;
A
#
# COMPACT_ATOMS: atom_id res chain seq x y z
N MET A 1 -16.41 14.86 -15.26
CA MET A 1 -15.46 13.74 -15.13
C MET A 1 -14.45 13.85 -16.28
N TYR A 2 -13.17 13.94 -16.00
CA TYR A 2 -12.13 13.98 -17.03
C TYR A 2 -11.85 12.56 -17.51
N ILE A 3 -12.07 12.30 -18.79
CA ILE A 3 -11.72 11.04 -19.46
C ILE A 3 -10.48 11.34 -20.31
N PRO A 4 -9.30 10.83 -19.94
CA PRO A 4 -8.12 11.02 -20.76
C PRO A 4 -8.29 10.38 -22.12
N PRO A 5 -7.89 11.06 -23.22
CA PRO A 5 -7.99 10.50 -24.56
C PRO A 5 -7.01 9.33 -24.71
N PHE A 6 -7.51 8.18 -25.14
CA PHE A 6 -6.67 7.03 -25.50
C PHE A 6 -7.22 6.34 -26.74
N THR A 7 -6.34 5.71 -27.49
CA THR A 7 -6.69 4.90 -28.67
C THR A 7 -6.18 3.48 -28.46
N ILE A 8 -7.07 2.51 -28.64
CA ILE A 8 -6.67 1.09 -28.60
C ILE A 8 -6.03 0.76 -29.94
N SER A 9 -4.70 0.61 -29.95
CA SER A 9 -3.96 0.19 -31.13
C SER A 9 -3.87 -1.33 -31.22
N THR A 10 -3.66 -1.87 -32.42
CA THR A 10 -3.39 -3.30 -32.62
C THR A 10 -2.18 -3.77 -31.81
N ASN A 11 -1.17 -2.91 -31.67
CA ASN A 11 0.00 -3.21 -30.84
C ASN A 11 -0.36 -3.34 -29.36
N ALA A 12 -1.24 -2.49 -28.83
CA ALA A 12 -1.72 -2.59 -27.44
C ALA A 12 -2.47 -3.91 -27.20
N ILE A 13 -3.31 -4.34 -28.15
CA ILE A 13 -4.03 -5.62 -28.06
C ILE A 13 -3.05 -6.79 -28.05
N ASN A 14 -2.04 -6.78 -28.92
CA ASN A 14 -1.03 -7.82 -28.99
C ASN A 14 -0.22 -7.90 -27.69
N LEU A 15 0.20 -6.75 -27.14
CA LEU A 15 0.90 -6.70 -25.86
C LEU A 15 0.06 -7.22 -24.69
N ILE A 16 -1.23 -6.89 -24.66
CA ILE A 16 -2.14 -7.44 -23.63
C ILE A 16 -2.24 -8.95 -23.74
N ALA A 17 -2.39 -9.50 -24.93
CA ALA A 17 -2.43 -10.94 -25.16
C ALA A 17 -1.12 -11.63 -24.73
N GLU A 18 0.01 -11.01 -25.05
CA GLU A 18 1.33 -11.51 -24.67
C GLU A 18 1.55 -11.49 -23.15
N ILE A 19 1.18 -10.40 -22.48
CA ILE A 19 1.21 -10.27 -21.01
C ILE A 19 0.30 -11.32 -20.36
N SER A 20 -0.92 -11.50 -20.85
CA SER A 20 -1.86 -12.50 -20.33
C SER A 20 -1.29 -13.91 -20.44
N ALA A 21 -0.70 -14.26 -21.58
CA ALA A 21 -0.05 -15.56 -21.78
C ALA A 21 1.17 -15.74 -20.86
N GLN A 22 1.93 -14.68 -20.60
CA GLN A 22 3.05 -14.74 -19.67
C GLN A 22 2.59 -14.92 -18.22
N ILE A 23 1.51 -14.25 -17.81
CA ILE A 23 0.92 -14.39 -16.47
C ILE A 23 0.44 -15.84 -16.25
N GLU A 24 -0.24 -16.44 -17.22
CA GLU A 24 -0.69 -17.84 -17.10
C GLU A 24 0.50 -18.81 -17.00
N ARG A 25 1.51 -18.66 -17.84
CA ARG A 25 2.73 -19.48 -17.78
C ARG A 25 3.44 -19.33 -16.43
N TYR A 26 3.44 -18.13 -15.87
CA TYR A 26 4.03 -17.85 -14.56
C TYR A 26 3.21 -18.47 -13.43
N ALA A 27 1.90 -18.38 -13.49
CA ALA A 27 0.99 -18.99 -12.52
C ALA A 27 1.18 -20.52 -12.45
N ILE A 28 1.22 -21.20 -13.60
CA ILE A 28 1.46 -22.64 -13.69
C ILE A 28 2.84 -23.03 -13.09
N ARG A 29 3.87 -22.24 -13.32
CA ARG A 29 5.21 -22.48 -12.74
C ARG A 29 5.24 -22.26 -11.23
N LEU A 30 4.50 -21.28 -10.71
CA LEU A 30 4.40 -21.00 -9.28
C LEU A 30 3.69 -22.12 -8.51
N GLU A 31 2.71 -22.77 -9.11
CA GLU A 31 2.00 -23.89 -8.48
C GLU A 31 2.89 -25.12 -8.30
N GLN A 32 3.90 -25.29 -9.14
CA GLN A 32 4.64 -26.55 -9.24
C GLN A 32 5.82 -26.74 -8.30
N SER A 33 6.45 -25.72 -7.68
CA SER A 33 7.63 -26.08 -6.86
C SER A 33 8.21 -25.05 -5.85
N ALA A 34 7.99 -23.77 -5.98
CA ALA A 34 8.66 -22.79 -5.12
C ALA A 34 7.72 -21.73 -4.50
N GLY A 35 6.43 -21.84 -4.77
CA GLY A 35 5.46 -20.78 -4.52
C GLY A 35 5.37 -20.30 -3.06
N LEU A 36 5.51 -21.21 -2.09
CA LEU A 36 5.42 -20.84 -0.68
C LEU A 36 6.67 -20.08 -0.19
N ARG A 37 7.84 -20.55 -0.58
CA ARG A 37 9.11 -19.90 -0.18
C ARG A 37 9.27 -18.52 -0.85
N LEU A 38 8.94 -18.43 -2.13
CA LEU A 38 9.01 -17.18 -2.89
C LEU A 38 7.98 -16.17 -2.38
N ARG A 39 6.74 -16.60 -2.10
CA ARG A 39 5.71 -15.73 -1.50
C ARG A 39 6.14 -15.20 -0.13
N LYS A 40 6.72 -16.06 0.72
CA LYS A 40 7.24 -15.63 2.02
C LYS A 40 8.38 -14.63 1.87
N ALA A 41 9.37 -14.91 1.00
CA ALA A 41 10.49 -14.01 0.76
C ALA A 41 10.03 -12.66 0.18
N ASN A 42 9.10 -12.68 -0.78
CA ASN A 42 8.53 -11.46 -1.35
C ASN A 42 7.74 -10.66 -0.29
N ARG A 43 6.99 -11.33 0.58
CA ARG A 43 6.27 -10.68 1.69
C ARG A 43 7.25 -9.98 2.65
N VAL A 44 8.33 -10.66 3.06
CA VAL A 44 9.39 -10.07 3.90
C VAL A 44 9.96 -8.82 3.24
N ARG A 45 10.37 -8.95 1.96
CA ARG A 45 10.96 -7.84 1.20
C ARG A 45 9.99 -6.66 1.05
N THR A 46 8.72 -6.92 0.73
CA THR A 46 7.71 -5.88 0.58
C THR A 46 7.49 -5.13 1.88
N ILE A 47 7.33 -5.82 3.01
CA ILE A 47 7.16 -5.20 4.32
C ILE A 47 8.39 -4.39 4.69
N HIS A 48 9.58 -4.98 4.60
CA HIS A 48 10.84 -4.31 4.88
C HIS A 48 11.01 -3.03 4.06
N SER A 49 10.87 -3.12 2.72
CA SER A 49 11.08 -1.97 1.83
C SER A 49 10.07 -0.84 2.08
N SER A 50 8.80 -1.19 2.32
CA SER A 50 7.76 -0.18 2.62
C SER A 50 8.06 0.56 3.93
N LEU A 51 8.44 -0.16 4.98
CA LEU A 51 8.75 0.43 6.26
C LEU A 51 10.08 1.19 6.27
N ALA A 52 11.06 0.76 5.47
CA ALA A 52 12.33 1.47 5.31
C ALA A 52 12.14 2.87 4.69
N ILE A 53 11.19 3.05 3.76
CA ILE A 53 10.82 4.36 3.22
C ILE A 53 10.31 5.28 4.33
N GLU A 54 9.59 4.73 5.31
CA GLU A 54 9.05 5.47 6.47
C GLU A 54 10.08 5.62 7.61
N GLY A 55 11.32 5.20 7.39
CA GLY A 55 12.41 5.37 8.37
C GLY A 55 12.57 4.25 9.40
N ASN A 56 11.91 3.11 9.21
CA ASN A 56 12.18 1.92 10.00
C ASN A 56 13.55 1.35 9.64
N MET A 57 14.40 1.12 10.65
CA MET A 57 15.81 0.75 10.48
C MET A 57 16.07 -0.75 10.62
N LEU A 58 15.03 -1.57 10.80
CA LEU A 58 15.19 -3.02 10.89
C LEU A 58 15.68 -3.60 9.56
N SER A 59 16.61 -4.53 9.64
CA SER A 59 17.11 -5.28 8.49
C SER A 59 16.04 -6.28 7.96
N GLU A 60 16.21 -6.74 6.73
CA GLU A 60 15.34 -7.76 6.14
C GLU A 60 15.32 -9.05 6.98
N ASP A 61 16.47 -9.44 7.58
CA ASP A 61 16.56 -10.61 8.44
C ASP A 61 15.79 -10.43 9.75
N GLU A 62 15.86 -9.25 10.38
CA GLU A 62 15.09 -8.93 11.59
C GLU A 62 13.59 -8.91 11.30
N VAL A 63 13.16 -8.33 10.17
CA VAL A 63 11.76 -8.37 9.73
C VAL A 63 11.30 -9.82 9.52
N LYS A 64 12.13 -10.64 8.90
CA LYS A 64 11.86 -12.07 8.71
C LYS A 64 11.74 -12.79 10.06
N ASP A 65 12.63 -12.51 11.01
CA ASP A 65 12.59 -13.12 12.33
C ASP A 65 11.31 -12.74 13.09
N ILE A 66 10.85 -11.49 12.98
CA ILE A 66 9.55 -11.06 13.54
C ILE A 66 8.38 -11.82 12.87
N ILE A 67 8.41 -11.98 11.55
CA ILE A 67 7.40 -12.78 10.80
C ILE A 67 7.39 -14.24 11.26
N ASP A 68 8.55 -14.77 11.59
CA ASP A 68 8.74 -16.15 12.07
C ASP A 68 8.44 -16.30 13.58
N GLY A 69 8.02 -15.22 14.25
CA GLY A 69 7.66 -15.22 15.68
C GLY A 69 8.86 -15.23 16.63
N LYS A 70 10.06 -14.96 16.13
CA LYS A 70 11.27 -14.87 16.95
C LYS A 70 11.38 -13.51 17.65
N THR A 71 12.15 -13.48 18.72
CA THR A 71 12.45 -12.24 19.44
C THR A 71 13.59 -11.50 18.75
N VAL A 72 13.37 -10.20 18.49
CA VAL A 72 14.36 -9.29 17.91
C VAL A 72 14.67 -8.19 18.92
N MET A 73 15.94 -7.83 19.05
CA MET A 73 16.42 -6.75 19.91
C MET A 73 16.47 -5.43 19.13
N ALA A 74 15.37 -4.68 19.16
CA ALA A 74 15.22 -3.42 18.45
C ALA A 74 14.26 -2.48 19.19
N PRO A 75 14.15 -1.20 18.79
CA PRO A 75 13.18 -0.27 19.37
C PRO A 75 11.76 -0.81 19.26
N LEU A 76 11.03 -0.81 20.37
CA LEU A 76 9.67 -1.39 20.44
C LEU A 76 8.72 -0.80 19.37
N ARG A 77 8.87 0.49 19.06
CA ARG A 77 8.09 1.15 18.02
C ARG A 77 8.31 0.51 16.65
N GLN A 78 9.56 0.27 16.27
CA GLN A 78 9.91 -0.34 14.98
C GLN A 78 9.40 -1.78 14.88
N ILE A 79 9.51 -2.55 15.97
CA ILE A 79 8.92 -3.90 16.04
C ILE A 79 7.39 -3.84 15.89
N GLN A 80 6.73 -2.85 16.52
CA GLN A 80 5.29 -2.68 16.43
C GLN A 80 4.86 -2.32 15.00
N GLU A 81 5.60 -1.47 14.30
CA GLU A 81 5.36 -1.13 12.90
C GLU A 81 5.39 -2.37 12.00
N VAL A 82 6.39 -3.25 12.16
CA VAL A 82 6.46 -4.52 11.42
C VAL A 82 5.27 -5.42 11.74
N LYS A 83 4.92 -5.60 13.01
CA LYS A 83 3.76 -6.42 13.42
C LYS A 83 2.44 -5.89 12.85
N ASN A 84 2.28 -4.58 12.80
CA ASN A 84 1.11 -3.93 12.22
C ASN A 84 1.05 -4.13 10.71
N ALA A 85 2.17 -3.97 10.02
CA ALA A 85 2.27 -4.22 8.59
C ALA A 85 1.90 -5.67 8.25
N ILE A 86 2.43 -6.65 9.00
CA ILE A 86 2.08 -8.07 8.82
C ILE A 86 0.57 -8.26 8.89
N LYS A 87 -0.09 -7.73 9.93
CA LYS A 87 -1.55 -7.84 10.14
C LYS A 87 -2.33 -7.14 9.02
N THR A 88 -1.86 -5.97 8.57
CA THR A 88 -2.53 -5.22 7.51
C THR A 88 -2.46 -5.96 6.18
N TYR A 89 -1.32 -6.55 5.85
CA TYR A 89 -1.19 -7.41 4.66
C TYR A 89 -2.05 -8.69 4.73
N GLU A 90 -2.38 -9.19 5.92
CA GLU A 90 -3.32 -10.31 6.09
C GLU A 90 -4.78 -9.93 5.84
N LEU A 91 -5.09 -8.64 5.93
CA LEU A 91 -6.41 -8.11 5.62
C LEU A 91 -6.61 -7.80 4.14
N TYR A 92 -5.53 -7.68 3.38
CA TYR A 92 -5.53 -7.19 1.99
C TYR A 92 -6.62 -7.80 1.10
N GLU A 93 -6.76 -9.13 1.10
CA GLU A 93 -7.74 -9.82 0.26
C GLU A 93 -9.21 -9.62 0.72
N LYS A 94 -9.41 -9.10 1.92
CA LYS A 94 -10.72 -8.92 2.56
C LYS A 94 -11.21 -7.48 2.51
N LEU A 95 -10.38 -6.56 2.02
CA LEU A 95 -10.68 -5.14 1.98
C LEU A 95 -11.16 -4.74 0.59
N ASN A 96 -12.19 -3.91 0.53
CA ASN A 96 -12.63 -3.25 -0.68
C ASN A 96 -11.82 -1.96 -0.87
N PRO A 97 -11.03 -1.82 -1.95
CA PRO A 97 -10.20 -0.64 -2.18
C PRO A 97 -11.00 0.65 -2.45
N PHE A 98 -12.31 0.54 -2.63
CA PHE A 98 -13.21 1.68 -2.89
C PHE A 98 -14.16 1.97 -1.72
N ASP A 99 -13.92 1.40 -0.54
CA ASP A 99 -14.72 1.61 0.67
C ASP A 99 -13.91 2.39 1.72
N VAL A 100 -14.44 3.54 2.13
CA VAL A 100 -13.82 4.41 3.14
C VAL A 100 -13.66 3.69 4.48
N ASN A 101 -14.63 2.85 4.87
CA ASN A 101 -14.53 2.10 6.12
C ASN A 101 -13.40 1.08 6.09
N ASP A 102 -13.19 0.43 4.94
CA ASP A 102 -12.09 -0.49 4.76
C ASP A 102 -10.73 0.23 4.71
N LEU A 103 -10.66 1.43 4.12
CA LEU A 103 -9.48 2.31 4.23
C LEU A 103 -9.17 2.63 5.71
N LEU A 104 -10.17 3.07 6.47
CA LEU A 104 -10.00 3.41 7.89
C LEU A 104 -9.63 2.17 8.73
N LYS A 105 -10.18 1.00 8.41
CA LYS A 105 -9.82 -0.27 9.03
C LYS A 105 -8.36 -0.67 8.75
N ALA A 106 -7.91 -0.53 7.51
CA ALA A 106 -6.51 -0.76 7.14
C ALA A 106 -5.59 0.22 7.89
N HIS A 107 -5.92 1.51 7.88
CA HIS A 107 -5.19 2.54 8.63
C HIS A 107 -5.17 2.24 10.14
N GLY A 108 -6.30 1.85 10.73
CA GLY A 108 -6.40 1.49 12.14
C GLY A 108 -5.52 0.32 12.51
N THR A 109 -5.43 -0.70 11.64
CA THR A 109 -4.55 -1.85 11.85
C THR A 109 -3.08 -1.45 11.70
N MET A 110 -2.74 -0.67 10.67
CA MET A 110 -1.37 -0.23 10.39
C MET A 110 -0.82 0.69 11.51
N MET A 111 -1.66 1.54 12.06
CA MET A 111 -1.27 2.55 13.05
C MET A 111 -1.57 2.13 14.50
N MET A 112 -1.95 0.87 14.73
CA MET A 112 -2.28 0.36 16.07
C MET A 112 -1.12 0.55 17.05
N ALA A 113 -1.37 1.17 18.19
CA ALA A 113 -0.40 1.50 19.24
C ALA A 113 0.78 2.40 18.78
N LEU A 114 0.66 3.04 17.63
CA LEU A 114 1.62 4.03 17.12
C LEU A 114 1.08 5.45 17.22
N THR A 115 -0.24 5.61 17.15
CA THR A 115 -0.94 6.90 17.26
C THR A 115 -2.34 6.72 17.86
N ASP A 116 -2.85 7.77 18.51
CA ASP A 116 -4.18 7.80 19.12
C ASP A 116 -5.30 7.92 18.08
N ASP A 117 -4.98 8.40 16.89
CA ASP A 117 -5.93 8.58 15.77
C ASP A 117 -5.95 7.39 14.80
N ALA A 118 -5.50 6.21 15.24
CA ALA A 118 -5.53 5.00 14.41
C ALA A 118 -6.96 4.69 13.93
N GLY A 119 -7.12 4.55 12.61
CA GLY A 119 -8.42 4.27 11.97
C GLY A 119 -9.39 5.45 11.91
N LYS A 120 -8.90 6.68 12.08
CA LYS A 120 -9.72 7.89 12.04
C LYS A 120 -9.10 8.93 11.11
N PHE A 121 -9.94 9.78 10.55
CA PHE A 121 -9.45 11.00 9.92
C PHE A 121 -8.92 11.95 10.99
N ARG A 122 -7.87 12.71 10.64
CA ARG A 122 -7.30 13.74 11.52
C ARG A 122 -8.33 14.80 11.88
N ARG A 123 -8.16 15.39 13.06
CA ARG A 123 -9.00 16.48 13.56
C ARG A 123 -8.31 17.84 13.51
N GLY A 124 -6.99 17.84 13.43
CA GLY A 124 -6.17 19.05 13.40
C GLY A 124 -5.64 19.41 12.01
N GLY A 125 -5.08 20.61 11.91
CA GLY A 125 -4.34 21.05 10.75
C GLY A 125 -3.02 20.28 10.61
N VAL A 126 -2.58 20.07 9.38
CA VAL A 126 -1.29 19.46 9.05
C VAL A 126 -0.62 20.29 7.97
N GLY A 127 0.69 20.50 8.11
CA GLY A 127 1.48 21.21 7.11
C GLY A 127 2.81 20.53 6.90
N VAL A 128 3.39 20.77 5.74
CA VAL A 128 4.77 20.38 5.42
C VAL A 128 5.66 21.57 5.69
N PHE A 129 6.67 21.39 6.51
CA PHE A 129 7.65 22.40 6.87
C PHE A 129 9.01 22.03 6.28
N SER A 130 9.73 23.03 5.78
CA SER A 130 11.14 22.93 5.48
C SER A 130 11.85 23.86 6.46
N GLU A 131 12.62 23.27 7.37
CA GLU A 131 13.15 23.96 8.54
C GLU A 131 12.01 24.58 9.37
N GLU A 132 11.96 25.90 9.55
CA GLU A 132 10.87 26.62 10.23
C GLU A 132 9.81 27.20 9.30
N ARG A 133 9.98 27.09 7.97
CA ARG A 133 9.09 27.68 6.98
C ARG A 133 8.00 26.67 6.57
N LEU A 134 6.74 27.09 6.68
CA LEU A 134 5.61 26.36 6.12
C LEU A 134 5.70 26.38 4.58
N VAL A 135 5.90 25.22 3.96
CA VAL A 135 5.99 25.03 2.51
C VAL A 135 4.62 24.72 1.92
N HIS A 136 3.84 23.90 2.62
CA HIS A 136 2.51 23.50 2.17
C HIS A 136 1.57 23.28 3.36
N MET A 137 0.36 23.83 3.27
CA MET A 137 -0.71 23.59 4.21
C MET A 137 -1.67 22.55 3.62
N ALA A 138 -1.90 21.45 4.32
CA ALA A 138 -2.90 20.47 3.93
C ALA A 138 -4.31 21.08 4.01
N PRO A 139 -5.29 20.56 3.26
CA PRO A 139 -6.69 20.99 3.38
C PRO A 139 -7.18 20.93 4.83
N PRO A 140 -8.19 21.74 5.21
CA PRO A 140 -8.81 21.65 6.52
C PRO A 140 -9.29 20.24 6.85
N ALA A 141 -9.22 19.86 8.13
CA ALA A 141 -9.51 18.48 8.57
C ALA A 141 -10.95 18.03 8.25
N ASP A 142 -11.90 18.94 8.35
CA ASP A 142 -13.31 18.73 8.03
C ASP A 142 -13.59 18.44 6.55
N ARG A 143 -12.67 18.85 5.65
CA ARG A 143 -12.76 18.56 4.22
C ARG A 143 -12.19 17.19 3.82
N VAL A 144 -11.38 16.56 4.68
CA VAL A 144 -10.69 15.32 4.34
C VAL A 144 -11.65 14.18 3.96
N PRO A 145 -12.76 13.93 4.70
CA PRO A 145 -13.71 12.89 4.31
C PRO A 145 -14.26 13.08 2.88
N PHE A 146 -14.67 14.30 2.55
CA PHE A 146 -15.21 14.63 1.22
C PHE A 146 -14.18 14.44 0.12
N LEU A 147 -12.92 14.81 0.37
CA LEU A 147 -11.83 14.63 -0.61
C LEU A 147 -11.51 13.15 -0.84
N ILE A 148 -11.67 12.30 0.17
CA ILE A 148 -11.50 10.86 0.03
C ILE A 148 -12.69 10.25 -0.74
N ASP A 149 -13.90 10.69 -0.48
CA ASP A 149 -15.08 10.27 -1.24
C ASP A 149 -14.94 10.66 -2.72
N ASP A 150 -14.54 11.89 -3.01
CA ASP A 150 -14.26 12.38 -4.38
C ASP A 150 -13.17 11.54 -5.06
N LEU A 151 -12.11 11.19 -4.34
CA LEU A 151 -11.04 10.33 -4.84
C LEU A 151 -11.58 8.94 -5.21
N PHE A 152 -12.40 8.33 -4.37
CA PHE A 152 -12.94 7.00 -4.62
C PHE A 152 -13.95 7.01 -5.77
N GLU A 153 -14.77 8.06 -5.89
CA GLU A 153 -15.65 8.24 -7.04
C GLU A 153 -14.83 8.38 -8.36
N TRP A 154 -13.70 9.06 -8.30
CA TRP A 154 -12.81 9.19 -9.44
C TRP A 154 -12.13 7.87 -9.79
N LEU A 155 -11.72 7.06 -8.80
CA LEU A 155 -11.02 5.79 -9.01
C LEU A 155 -11.92 4.67 -9.57
N LYS A 156 -13.21 4.62 -9.20
CA LYS A 156 -14.13 3.56 -9.62
C LYS A 156 -14.20 3.33 -11.13
N PRO A 157 -14.29 4.37 -11.99
CA PRO A 157 -14.33 4.19 -13.44
C PRO A 157 -12.96 4.08 -14.09
N VAL A 158 -11.86 4.27 -13.34
CA VAL A 158 -10.51 4.30 -13.92
C VAL A 158 -10.02 2.89 -14.17
N SER A 159 -9.84 2.54 -15.43
CA SER A 159 -9.11 1.33 -15.84
C SER A 159 -7.65 1.45 -15.39
N TYR A 160 -7.03 0.33 -15.02
CA TYR A 160 -5.62 0.27 -14.56
C TYR A 160 -4.63 0.94 -15.53
N THR A 161 -4.98 0.99 -16.81
CA THR A 161 -4.18 1.65 -17.85
C THR A 161 -4.09 3.17 -17.72
N HIS A 162 -4.97 3.80 -16.95
CA HIS A 162 -4.97 5.25 -16.71
C HIS A 162 -4.09 5.66 -15.52
N LEU A 163 -3.64 4.72 -14.71
CA LEU A 163 -2.75 4.96 -13.57
C LEU A 163 -1.26 4.85 -13.94
N THR A 164 -0.94 4.41 -15.15
CA THR A 164 0.43 4.46 -15.63
C THR A 164 0.77 5.90 -16.03
N LEU A 165 1.79 6.46 -15.37
CA LEU A 165 2.30 7.78 -15.70
C LEU A 165 2.65 7.84 -17.19
N PRO A 166 2.30 8.93 -17.89
CA PRO A 166 2.82 9.14 -19.22
C PRO A 166 4.35 9.26 -19.13
N THR A 167 5.04 8.43 -19.88
CA THR A 167 6.50 8.50 -20.09
C THR A 167 6.83 9.70 -20.92
#